data_dfb1e486f547e256cdfad4cede843b30
#
_entry.id   dfb1e486f547e256cdfad4cede843b30
#
_cell.length_a   1.000
_cell.length_b   1.000
_cell.length_c   1.000
_cell.angle_alpha   90.00
_cell.angle_beta   90.00
_cell.angle_gamma   90.00
#
_symmetry.space_group_name_H-M   'P 1'
#
loop_
_entity.id
_entity.type
_entity.pdbx_description
1 polymer ?
#
loop_
_entity_poly.entity_id
_entity_poly.type
_entity_poly.pdbx_seq_one_letter_code
_entity_poly.pdbx_strand_id
1 'polypeptide(L)'
;MREGMPDTLPLFYRDRFVSTDTLRLTEYKSVQERKPGFEGAPFPYSPRMDDAVALTLLACFFLTSIVLAHGKKFLAAQVSTFFLHRERTTIFATSTSTEVRYLVALVVQTAVLAGVAAFDYFHIVRPVLMERIPPLLLLGVYAGSCLLYVLLKWVVYMFLGWIFFDKNKTGIWLESYFALVYYFGFALFPYVLFLIYFELDLSKLVVFGAIIFFFTKILMLYKWIKLFSHQITDVFLLILYFCALEIVPCLLLYQSMVQINNLLLIKF
;
A
#
# COMPACT_ATOMS: atom_id res chain seq x y z
N MET A 1 57.97 23.18 46.13
CA MET A 1 58.46 21.79 45.95
C MET A 1 57.57 21.14 44.95
N ARG A 2 58.06 20.91 43.71
CA ARG A 2 57.37 20.11 42.69
C ARG A 2 57.73 18.66 42.96
N GLU A 3 56.91 17.94 43.69
CA GLU A 3 57.04 16.50 43.75
C GLU A 3 56.55 15.92 42.45
N GLY A 4 57.45 15.15 41.86
CA GLY A 4 57.32 14.67 40.51
C GLY A 4 56.17 13.71 40.34
N MET A 5 55.30 14.12 39.49
CA MET A 5 54.34 13.22 38.80
C MET A 5 55.15 12.31 37.87
N PRO A 6 54.94 11.00 37.88
CA PRO A 6 55.68 10.09 37.02
C PRO A 6 55.48 10.42 35.54
N ASP A 7 56.60 10.54 34.83
CA ASP A 7 56.65 10.85 33.37
C ASP A 7 56.00 9.81 32.48
N THR A 8 55.37 8.79 33.07
CA THR A 8 54.72 7.69 32.37
C THR A 8 53.25 7.90 32.07
N LEU A 9 52.63 9.03 32.54
CA LEU A 9 51.24 9.33 32.20
C LEU A 9 51.14 9.97 30.81
N PRO A 10 50.23 9.51 29.94
CA PRO A 10 50.05 10.12 28.62
C PRO A 10 49.71 11.62 28.77
N LEU A 11 50.24 12.44 27.87
CA LEU A 11 50.13 13.91 27.84
C LEU A 11 48.70 14.42 28.09
N PHE A 12 47.71 13.67 27.65
CA PHE A 12 46.30 13.96 27.84
C PHE A 12 45.84 13.92 29.32
N TYR A 13 46.48 13.10 30.14
CA TYR A 13 46.20 13.05 31.60
C TYR A 13 46.99 14.05 32.40
N ARG A 14 48.19 14.45 31.96
CA ARG A 14 49.09 15.37 32.67
C ARG A 14 48.49 16.76 32.81
N ASP A 15 47.79 17.26 31.75
CA ASP A 15 47.20 18.58 31.77
C ASP A 15 45.94 18.70 32.65
N ARG A 16 45.34 17.60 33.05
CA ARG A 16 44.18 17.59 33.96
C ARG A 16 44.52 17.73 35.44
N PHE A 17 45.75 17.42 35.81
CA PHE A 17 46.18 17.41 37.24
C PHE A 17 47.06 18.59 37.65
N VAL A 18 47.38 19.51 36.76
CA VAL A 18 48.35 20.58 37.02
C VAL A 18 47.70 21.88 37.49
N SER A 19 46.47 21.95 37.79
CA SER A 19 45.83 23.20 38.25
C SER A 19 45.46 23.12 39.73
N THR A 20 46.38 23.46 40.61
CA THR A 20 46.12 23.80 42.02
C THR A 20 45.68 25.27 42.21
N ASP A 21 45.30 25.94 41.13
CA ASP A 21 44.92 27.35 41.18
C ASP A 21 43.40 27.44 41.23
N THR A 22 42.85 27.86 42.37
CA THR A 22 41.42 28.00 42.61
C THR A 22 40.73 28.93 41.60
N LEU A 23 41.46 29.86 41.01
CA LEU A 23 41.00 30.76 39.96
C LEU A 23 40.75 30.02 38.63
N ARG A 24 41.56 29.03 38.29
CA ARG A 24 41.33 28.21 37.09
C ARG A 24 40.19 27.21 37.27
N LEU A 25 39.88 26.78 38.48
CA LEU A 25 38.73 25.93 38.75
C LEU A 25 37.40 26.69 38.60
N THR A 26 37.38 28.00 38.94
CA THR A 26 36.19 28.83 38.70
C THR A 26 36.00 29.13 37.21
N GLU A 27 37.08 29.35 36.47
CA GLU A 27 37.05 29.55 35.03
C GLU A 27 36.65 28.26 34.30
N TYR A 28 37.10 27.09 34.79
CA TYR A 28 36.66 25.79 34.26
C TYR A 28 35.18 25.50 34.55
N LYS A 29 34.65 25.99 35.68
CA LYS A 29 33.24 25.84 36.04
C LYS A 29 32.34 26.73 35.19
N SER A 30 32.82 27.89 34.76
CA SER A 30 32.11 28.79 33.84
C SER A 30 32.12 28.31 32.39
N VAL A 31 33.14 27.55 31.98
CA VAL A 31 33.21 26.91 30.67
C VAL A 31 32.30 25.68 30.59
N GLN A 32 31.89 25.13 31.74
CA GLN A 32 30.95 23.99 31.82
C GLN A 32 29.47 24.39 31.88
N GLU A 33 29.13 25.67 31.83
CA GLU A 33 27.80 26.06 31.34
C GLU A 33 27.76 25.72 29.87
N ARG A 34 27.45 24.43 29.61
CA ARG A 34 27.05 23.99 28.27
C ARG A 34 25.93 24.92 27.86
N LYS A 35 26.21 25.78 26.89
CA LYS A 35 25.11 26.44 26.17
C LYS A 35 24.03 25.38 25.94
N PRO A 36 22.77 25.64 26.32
CA PRO A 36 21.73 24.68 26.08
C PRO A 36 21.90 24.24 24.63
N GLY A 37 22.09 22.94 24.43
CA GLY A 37 22.26 22.40 23.08
C GLY A 37 21.07 22.87 22.26
N PHE A 38 21.28 23.19 21.01
CA PHE A 38 20.14 23.45 20.10
C PHE A 38 19.20 22.28 20.23
N GLU A 39 17.93 22.56 20.50
CA GLU A 39 16.88 21.55 20.38
C GLU A 39 16.98 20.99 18.99
N GLY A 40 17.26 19.70 18.86
CA GLY A 40 17.33 19.05 17.56
C GLY A 40 15.99 19.21 16.84
N ALA A 41 16.02 19.54 15.56
CA ALA A 41 14.79 19.54 14.76
C ALA A 41 14.14 18.15 14.86
N PRO A 42 12.82 18.07 15.09
CA PRO A 42 12.12 16.79 15.12
C PRO A 42 12.37 16.05 13.81
N PHE A 43 12.66 14.75 13.88
CA PHE A 43 12.83 13.92 12.68
C PHE A 43 11.57 13.98 11.84
N PRO A 44 11.66 14.21 10.52
CA PRO A 44 10.49 14.17 9.66
C PRO A 44 9.86 12.78 9.75
N TYR A 45 8.52 12.74 9.71
CA TYR A 45 7.79 11.48 9.70
C TYR A 45 8.24 10.62 8.51
N SER A 46 8.50 9.34 8.76
CA SER A 46 8.86 8.37 7.72
C SER A 46 7.98 7.13 7.85
N PRO A 47 7.22 6.76 6.82
CA PRO A 47 6.37 5.55 6.81
C PRO A 47 7.13 4.26 7.12
N ARG A 48 8.42 4.22 6.82
CA ARG A 48 9.32 3.08 7.07
C ARG A 48 9.53 2.81 8.57
N MET A 49 9.46 3.84 9.41
CA MET A 49 9.64 3.74 10.86
C MET A 49 8.32 3.66 11.62
N ASP A 50 7.19 3.65 10.92
CA ASP A 50 5.87 3.59 11.55
C ASP A 50 5.48 2.14 11.84
N ASP A 51 5.27 1.85 13.12
CA ASP A 51 4.86 0.54 13.61
C ASP A 51 3.51 0.09 13.02
N ALA A 52 2.59 1.04 12.76
CA ALA A 52 1.28 0.73 12.18
C ALA A 52 1.41 0.22 10.74
N VAL A 53 2.28 0.82 9.94
CA VAL A 53 2.57 0.38 8.57
C VAL A 53 3.26 -0.98 8.59
N ALA A 54 4.27 -1.15 9.44
CA ALA A 54 5.00 -2.41 9.57
C ALA A 54 4.08 -3.55 10.01
N LEU A 55 3.23 -3.33 11.02
CA LEU A 55 2.26 -4.31 11.50
C LEU A 55 1.23 -4.68 10.42
N THR A 56 0.76 -3.71 9.65
CA THR A 56 -0.18 -3.92 8.54
C THR A 56 0.44 -4.81 7.46
N LEU A 57 1.70 -4.53 7.06
CA LEU A 57 2.41 -5.34 6.07
C LEU A 57 2.68 -6.75 6.58
N LEU A 58 3.04 -6.89 7.85
CA LEU A 58 3.25 -8.18 8.49
C LEU A 58 1.94 -9.00 8.54
N ALA A 59 0.83 -8.37 8.90
CA ALA A 59 -0.50 -9.01 8.87
C ALA A 59 -0.88 -9.47 7.46
N CYS A 60 -0.63 -8.64 6.44
CA CYS A 60 -0.83 -9.02 5.04
C CYS A 60 0.05 -10.20 4.62
N PHE A 61 1.30 -10.26 5.08
CA PHE A 61 2.19 -11.38 4.82
C PHE A 61 1.67 -12.69 5.40
N PHE A 62 1.28 -12.69 6.67
CA PHE A 62 0.71 -13.88 7.32
C PHE A 62 -0.59 -14.32 6.64
N LEU A 63 -1.48 -13.38 6.31
CA LEU A 63 -2.72 -13.68 5.62
C LEU A 63 -2.46 -14.32 4.26
N THR A 64 -1.55 -13.75 3.46
CA THR A 64 -1.11 -14.33 2.18
C THR A 64 -0.58 -15.74 2.36
N SER A 65 0.28 -15.95 3.36
CA SER A 65 0.89 -17.24 3.65
C SER A 65 -0.17 -18.31 4.02
N ILE A 66 -1.12 -17.96 4.87
CA ILE A 66 -2.23 -18.84 5.28
C ILE A 66 -3.09 -19.21 4.07
N VAL A 67 -3.46 -18.24 3.25
CA VAL A 67 -4.28 -18.48 2.05
C VAL A 67 -3.54 -19.34 1.03
N LEU A 68 -2.24 -19.10 0.80
CA LEU A 68 -1.44 -19.93 -0.09
C LEU A 68 -1.26 -21.34 0.43
N ALA A 69 -1.09 -21.54 1.74
CA ALA A 69 -0.94 -22.84 2.32
C ALA A 69 -2.21 -23.70 2.16
N HIS A 70 -3.40 -23.13 2.34
CA HIS A 70 -4.67 -23.85 2.33
C HIS A 70 -5.39 -23.79 0.97
N GLY A 71 -5.25 -22.69 0.23
CA GLY A 71 -5.99 -22.39 -1.00
C GLY A 71 -5.21 -22.57 -2.31
N LYS A 72 -3.96 -23.05 -2.30
CA LYS A 72 -3.12 -23.10 -3.53
C LYS A 72 -3.74 -23.88 -4.68
N LYS A 73 -4.42 -25.00 -4.41
CA LYS A 73 -5.08 -25.82 -5.44
C LYS A 73 -6.24 -25.06 -6.09
N PHE A 74 -7.02 -24.35 -5.28
CA PHE A 74 -8.14 -23.55 -5.74
C PHE A 74 -7.65 -22.34 -6.56
N LEU A 75 -6.64 -21.62 -6.09
CA LEU A 75 -6.02 -20.51 -6.84
C LEU A 75 -5.46 -20.98 -8.18
N ALA A 76 -4.69 -22.06 -8.20
CA ALA A 76 -4.15 -22.63 -9.44
C ALA A 76 -5.26 -23.06 -10.43
N ALA A 77 -6.33 -23.67 -9.94
CA ALA A 77 -7.49 -24.03 -10.76
C ALA A 77 -8.14 -22.79 -11.37
N GLN A 78 -8.22 -21.69 -10.63
CA GLN A 78 -8.81 -20.43 -11.08
C GLN A 78 -7.98 -19.73 -12.15
N VAL A 79 -6.61 -19.74 -12.04
CA VAL A 79 -5.72 -19.30 -13.12
C VAL A 79 -5.95 -20.11 -14.39
N SER A 80 -5.99 -21.43 -14.24
CA SER A 80 -6.27 -22.33 -15.38
C SER A 80 -7.61 -22.02 -16.03
N THR A 81 -8.67 -21.79 -15.26
CA THR A 81 -10.00 -21.44 -15.77
C THR A 81 -10.04 -20.04 -16.40
N PHE A 82 -9.22 -19.11 -15.89
CA PHE A 82 -9.12 -17.78 -16.47
C PHE A 82 -8.60 -17.81 -17.93
N PHE A 83 -7.59 -18.63 -18.19
CA PHE A 83 -6.96 -18.75 -19.51
C PHE A 83 -7.64 -19.80 -20.41
N LEU A 84 -8.02 -20.97 -19.87
CA LEU A 84 -8.71 -22.01 -20.60
C LEU A 84 -10.23 -21.73 -20.60
N HIS A 85 -10.80 -21.62 -21.79
CA HIS A 85 -12.24 -21.44 -22.01
C HIS A 85 -12.95 -22.80 -21.83
N ARG A 86 -13.02 -23.32 -20.60
CA ARG A 86 -13.86 -24.48 -20.29
C ARG A 86 -15.16 -23.95 -19.71
N GLU A 87 -16.26 -24.14 -20.42
CA GLU A 87 -17.63 -23.89 -19.95
C GLU A 87 -17.95 -24.84 -18.79
N ARG A 88 -17.32 -24.62 -17.64
CA ARG A 88 -17.75 -25.28 -16.39
C ARG A 88 -18.65 -24.31 -15.63
N THR A 89 -19.75 -24.85 -15.13
CA THR A 89 -20.58 -24.25 -14.08
C THR A 89 -19.72 -23.41 -13.15
N THR A 90 -20.15 -22.18 -12.89
CA THR A 90 -19.46 -21.19 -12.02
C THR A 90 -18.82 -21.88 -10.83
N ILE A 91 -17.49 -21.70 -10.66
CA ILE A 91 -16.71 -22.32 -9.57
C ILE A 91 -17.31 -21.96 -8.21
N PHE A 92 -17.93 -20.77 -8.09
CA PHE A 92 -18.66 -20.37 -6.89
C PHE A 92 -19.84 -21.29 -6.52
N ALA A 93 -20.45 -21.96 -7.48
CA ALA A 93 -21.54 -22.91 -7.20
C ALA A 93 -21.03 -24.23 -6.56
N THR A 94 -19.74 -24.53 -6.73
CA THR A 94 -19.07 -25.73 -6.20
C THR A 94 -18.06 -25.44 -5.10
N SER A 95 -17.79 -24.13 -4.81
CA SER A 95 -16.80 -23.75 -3.79
C SER A 95 -17.34 -23.97 -2.38
N THR A 96 -16.49 -24.51 -1.52
CA THR A 96 -16.78 -24.66 -0.10
C THR A 96 -16.83 -23.27 0.58
N SER A 97 -17.66 -23.13 1.61
CA SER A 97 -17.77 -21.87 2.38
C SER A 97 -16.42 -21.33 2.89
N THR A 98 -15.48 -22.22 3.12
CA THR A 98 -14.11 -21.89 3.55
C THR A 98 -13.31 -21.22 2.44
N GLU A 99 -13.46 -21.66 1.17
CA GLU A 99 -12.76 -21.08 0.02
C GLU A 99 -13.25 -19.65 -0.25
N VAL A 100 -14.54 -19.39 -0.11
CA VAL A 100 -15.12 -18.05 -0.25
C VAL A 100 -14.55 -17.08 0.80
N ARG A 101 -14.36 -17.53 2.05
CA ARG A 101 -13.75 -16.70 3.11
C ARG A 101 -12.32 -16.30 2.76
N TYR A 102 -11.52 -17.21 2.21
CA TYR A 102 -10.16 -16.89 1.77
C TYR A 102 -10.14 -15.87 0.63
N LEU A 103 -11.09 -15.98 -0.32
CA LEU A 103 -11.21 -15.00 -1.41
C LEU A 103 -11.57 -13.60 -0.89
N VAL A 104 -12.54 -13.51 0.02
CA VAL A 104 -12.92 -12.24 0.64
C VAL A 104 -11.73 -11.64 1.40
N ALA A 105 -11.00 -12.45 2.15
CA ALA A 105 -9.81 -12.01 2.86
C ALA A 105 -8.73 -11.44 1.91
N LEU A 106 -8.51 -12.08 0.75
CA LEU A 106 -7.57 -11.59 -0.27
C LEU A 106 -8.04 -10.26 -0.92
N VAL A 107 -9.34 -10.10 -1.14
CA VAL A 107 -9.89 -8.84 -1.65
C VAL A 107 -9.68 -7.70 -0.66
N VAL A 108 -9.95 -7.95 0.63
CA VAL A 108 -9.69 -6.98 1.70
C VAL A 108 -8.20 -6.66 1.78
N GLN A 109 -7.33 -7.66 1.74
CA GLN A 109 -5.88 -7.48 1.70
C GLN A 109 -5.44 -6.60 0.52
N THR A 110 -5.99 -6.83 -0.67
CA THR A 110 -5.68 -6.02 -1.86
C THR A 110 -6.06 -4.56 -1.64
N ALA A 111 -7.23 -4.30 -1.04
CA ALA A 111 -7.66 -2.95 -0.71
C ALA A 111 -6.76 -2.29 0.34
N VAL A 112 -6.31 -3.04 1.35
CA VAL A 112 -5.35 -2.55 2.36
C VAL A 112 -4.02 -2.20 1.72
N LEU A 113 -3.45 -3.08 0.89
CA LEU A 113 -2.18 -2.82 0.20
C LEU A 113 -2.27 -1.62 -0.75
N ALA A 114 -3.38 -1.47 -1.49
CA ALA A 114 -3.63 -0.30 -2.30
C ALA A 114 -3.75 0.98 -1.44
N GLY A 115 -4.35 0.87 -0.25
CA GLY A 115 -4.42 1.93 0.74
C GLY A 115 -3.06 2.35 1.27
N VAL A 116 -2.16 1.39 1.57
CA VAL A 116 -0.76 1.67 1.96
C VAL A 116 -0.01 2.38 0.84
N ALA A 117 -0.17 1.95 -0.41
CA ALA A 117 0.44 2.61 -1.56
C ALA A 117 -0.07 4.06 -1.74
N ALA A 118 -1.37 4.28 -1.56
CA ALA A 118 -1.95 5.63 -1.60
C ALA A 118 -1.45 6.49 -0.43
N PHE A 119 -1.31 5.92 0.76
CA PHE A 119 -0.78 6.58 1.95
C PHE A 119 0.64 7.10 1.70
N ASP A 120 1.53 6.27 1.18
CA ASP A 120 2.90 6.66 0.87
C ASP A 120 2.95 7.75 -0.24
N TYR A 121 2.15 7.60 -1.29
CA TYR A 121 2.03 8.61 -2.34
C TYR A 121 1.61 9.98 -1.78
N PHE A 122 0.56 10.03 -0.94
CA PHE A 122 0.09 11.30 -0.37
C PHE A 122 1.03 11.82 0.71
N HIS A 123 1.79 10.97 1.41
CA HIS A 123 2.85 11.39 2.30
C HIS A 123 3.91 12.23 1.55
N ILE A 124 4.32 11.80 0.37
CA ILE A 124 5.33 12.51 -0.44
C ILE A 124 4.73 13.79 -1.07
N VAL A 125 3.50 13.72 -1.58
CA VAL A 125 2.87 14.85 -2.31
C VAL A 125 2.33 15.92 -1.35
N ARG A 126 1.92 15.55 -0.14
CA ARG A 126 1.31 16.45 0.85
C ARG A 126 1.79 16.14 2.29
N PRO A 127 3.04 16.44 2.63
CA PRO A 127 3.61 16.11 3.93
C PRO A 127 2.86 16.74 5.13
N VAL A 128 2.23 17.90 4.93
CA VAL A 128 1.43 18.60 5.95
C VAL A 128 0.31 17.73 6.55
N LEU A 129 -0.21 16.74 5.79
CA LEU A 129 -1.22 15.81 6.30
C LEU A 129 -0.71 14.98 7.48
N MET A 130 0.56 14.58 7.45
CA MET A 130 1.17 13.73 8.46
C MET A 130 1.48 14.46 9.77
N GLU A 131 1.64 15.78 9.71
CA GLU A 131 1.87 16.61 10.89
C GLU A 131 0.60 16.82 11.72
N ARG A 132 -0.57 16.82 11.06
CA ARG A 132 -1.85 17.17 11.69
C ARG A 132 -2.72 15.96 12.02
N ILE A 133 -2.59 14.88 11.29
CA ILE A 133 -3.52 13.75 11.33
C ILE A 133 -2.77 12.48 11.73
N PRO A 134 -3.30 11.67 12.67
CA PRO A 134 -2.68 10.41 13.03
C PRO A 134 -2.51 9.49 11.81
N PRO A 135 -1.31 8.92 11.58
CA PRO A 135 -1.02 8.09 10.40
C PRO A 135 -1.95 6.88 10.26
N LEU A 136 -2.30 6.24 11.38
CA LEU A 136 -3.21 5.09 11.41
C LEU A 136 -4.62 5.45 10.89
N LEU A 137 -5.12 6.64 11.20
CA LEU A 137 -6.41 7.12 10.70
C LEU A 137 -6.37 7.31 9.19
N LEU A 138 -5.32 7.96 8.68
CA LEU A 138 -5.12 8.16 7.23
C LEU A 138 -5.04 6.83 6.49
N LEU A 139 -4.25 5.88 7.03
CA LEU A 139 -4.13 4.54 6.48
C LEU A 139 -5.49 3.84 6.40
N GLY A 140 -6.29 3.92 7.49
CA GLY A 140 -7.63 3.36 7.54
C GLY A 140 -8.58 3.99 6.52
N VAL A 141 -8.52 5.31 6.35
CA VAL A 141 -9.34 6.04 5.37
C VAL A 141 -8.99 5.64 3.94
N TYR A 142 -7.70 5.53 3.60
CA TYR A 142 -7.29 5.12 2.26
C TYR A 142 -7.62 3.66 1.97
N ALA A 143 -7.37 2.75 2.92
CA ALA A 143 -7.75 1.35 2.78
C ALA A 143 -9.28 1.18 2.65
N GLY A 144 -10.04 1.92 3.45
CA GLY A 144 -11.51 1.96 3.38
C GLY A 144 -12.02 2.50 2.04
N SER A 145 -11.39 3.55 1.50
CA SER A 145 -11.73 4.11 0.19
C SER A 145 -11.47 3.11 -0.95
N CYS A 146 -10.35 2.39 -0.89
CA CYS A 146 -10.04 1.32 -1.85
C CYS A 146 -11.03 0.16 -1.75
N LEU A 147 -11.40 -0.24 -0.53
CA LEU A 147 -12.39 -1.30 -0.32
C LEU A 147 -13.77 -0.87 -0.86
N LEU A 148 -14.20 0.34 -0.55
CA LEU A 148 -15.45 0.90 -1.07
C LEU A 148 -15.46 0.93 -2.59
N TYR A 149 -14.34 1.29 -3.23
CA TYR A 149 -14.20 1.26 -4.68
C TYR A 149 -14.43 -0.15 -5.27
N VAL A 150 -13.82 -1.19 -4.67
CA VAL A 150 -14.01 -2.58 -5.12
C VAL A 150 -15.47 -3.01 -4.97
N LEU A 151 -16.11 -2.67 -3.84
CA LEU A 151 -17.52 -2.97 -3.58
C LEU A 151 -18.46 -2.23 -4.55
N LEU A 152 -18.23 -0.95 -4.81
CA LEU A 152 -19.01 -0.18 -5.77
C LEU A 152 -18.90 -0.78 -7.17
N LYS A 153 -17.71 -1.17 -7.60
CA LYS A 153 -17.54 -1.86 -8.89
C LYS A 153 -18.27 -3.18 -8.95
N TRP A 154 -18.23 -3.97 -7.90
CA TRP A 154 -18.98 -5.21 -7.82
C TRP A 154 -20.48 -4.97 -8.00
N VAL A 155 -21.05 -3.97 -7.30
CA VAL A 155 -22.47 -3.61 -7.44
C VAL A 155 -22.79 -3.16 -8.85
N VAL A 156 -21.97 -2.30 -9.47
CA VAL A 156 -22.15 -1.84 -10.85
C VAL A 156 -22.11 -3.01 -11.83
N TYR A 157 -21.18 -3.93 -11.72
CA TYR A 157 -21.12 -5.10 -12.58
C TYR A 157 -22.29 -6.06 -12.38
N MET A 158 -22.76 -6.23 -11.15
CA MET A 158 -23.95 -7.02 -10.87
C MET A 158 -25.21 -6.39 -11.53
N PHE A 159 -25.35 -5.07 -11.39
CA PHE A 159 -26.45 -4.31 -11.98
C PHE A 159 -26.45 -4.39 -13.51
N LEU A 160 -25.30 -4.17 -14.14
CA LEU A 160 -25.18 -4.28 -15.61
C LEU A 160 -25.42 -5.72 -16.10
N GLY A 161 -24.92 -6.69 -15.36
CA GLY A 161 -25.14 -8.10 -15.65
C GLY A 161 -26.62 -8.48 -15.61
N TRP A 162 -27.34 -7.93 -14.65
CA TRP A 162 -28.78 -8.17 -14.52
C TRP A 162 -29.60 -7.55 -15.69
N ILE A 163 -29.17 -6.38 -16.19
CA ILE A 163 -29.92 -5.70 -17.29
C ILE A 163 -29.55 -6.24 -18.65
N PHE A 164 -28.29 -6.49 -18.94
CA PHE A 164 -27.81 -6.72 -20.31
C PHE A 164 -27.36 -8.15 -20.60
N PHE A 165 -27.14 -8.98 -19.59
CA PHE A 165 -26.53 -10.29 -19.81
C PHE A 165 -27.26 -11.43 -19.08
N ASP A 166 -27.06 -12.66 -19.59
CA ASP A 166 -27.50 -13.86 -18.91
C ASP A 166 -26.78 -14.08 -17.57
N LYS A 167 -27.49 -14.68 -16.62
CA LYS A 167 -26.99 -15.02 -15.29
C LYS A 167 -25.67 -15.81 -15.32
N ASN A 168 -25.54 -16.74 -16.29
CA ASN A 168 -24.33 -17.54 -16.44
C ASN A 168 -23.11 -16.69 -16.86
N LYS A 169 -23.25 -15.81 -17.83
CA LYS A 169 -22.18 -14.91 -18.30
C LYS A 169 -21.79 -13.91 -17.22
N THR A 170 -22.77 -13.36 -16.52
CA THR A 170 -22.56 -12.45 -15.40
C THR A 170 -21.79 -13.13 -14.26
N GLY A 171 -22.12 -14.39 -13.93
CA GLY A 171 -21.42 -15.15 -12.91
C GLY A 171 -19.94 -15.38 -13.28
N ILE A 172 -19.65 -15.83 -14.50
CA ILE A 172 -18.29 -16.05 -15.00
C ILE A 172 -17.49 -14.73 -15.01
N TRP A 173 -18.16 -13.62 -15.36
CA TRP A 173 -17.53 -12.29 -15.33
C TRP A 173 -17.15 -11.86 -13.92
N LEU A 174 -18.08 -11.93 -12.96
CA LEU A 174 -17.83 -11.55 -11.57
C LEU A 174 -16.71 -12.39 -10.94
N GLU A 175 -16.70 -13.70 -11.23
CA GLU A 175 -15.63 -14.59 -10.81
C GLU A 175 -14.28 -14.17 -11.38
N SER A 176 -14.23 -13.82 -12.67
CA SER A 176 -13.02 -13.33 -13.32
C SER A 176 -12.57 -11.98 -12.78
N TYR A 177 -13.49 -11.09 -12.44
CA TYR A 177 -13.20 -9.80 -11.83
C TYR A 177 -12.53 -9.98 -10.46
N PHE A 178 -13.12 -10.77 -9.58
CA PHE A 178 -12.51 -11.04 -8.27
C PHE A 178 -11.17 -11.78 -8.39
N ALA A 179 -11.06 -12.70 -9.34
CA ALA A 179 -9.79 -13.35 -9.64
C ALA A 179 -8.68 -12.34 -9.95
N LEU A 180 -8.95 -11.36 -10.81
CA LEU A 180 -8.00 -10.31 -11.14
C LEU A 180 -7.69 -9.40 -9.94
N VAL A 181 -8.68 -9.09 -9.10
CA VAL A 181 -8.48 -8.25 -7.91
C VAL A 181 -7.46 -8.89 -6.95
N TYR A 182 -7.61 -10.17 -6.62
CA TYR A 182 -6.66 -10.78 -5.67
C TYR A 182 -5.31 -11.14 -6.32
N TYR A 183 -5.23 -11.44 -7.63
CA TYR A 183 -3.94 -11.55 -8.31
C TYR A 183 -3.20 -10.22 -8.39
N PHE A 184 -3.93 -9.13 -8.58
CA PHE A 184 -3.38 -7.79 -8.45
C PHE A 184 -2.82 -7.55 -7.03
N GLY A 185 -3.53 -8.02 -5.99
CA GLY A 185 -3.06 -7.97 -4.61
C GLY A 185 -1.75 -8.72 -4.39
N PHE A 186 -1.57 -9.89 -5.00
CA PHE A 186 -0.30 -10.62 -4.96
C PHE A 186 0.85 -9.86 -5.63
N ALA A 187 0.57 -9.15 -6.73
CA ALA A 187 1.56 -8.30 -7.39
C ALA A 187 1.84 -7.00 -6.60
N LEU A 188 0.81 -6.46 -5.94
CA LEU A 188 0.95 -5.27 -5.10
C LEU A 188 1.80 -5.53 -3.84
N PHE A 189 1.79 -6.74 -3.28
CA PHE A 189 2.51 -7.01 -2.05
C PHE A 189 4.02 -6.73 -2.16
N PRO A 190 4.77 -7.34 -3.09
CA PRO A 190 6.18 -7.00 -3.26
C PRO A 190 6.38 -5.53 -3.67
N TYR A 191 5.49 -4.97 -4.50
CA TYR A 191 5.56 -3.58 -4.90
C TYR A 191 5.50 -2.64 -3.70
N VAL A 192 4.55 -2.85 -2.76
CA VAL A 192 4.40 -2.03 -1.55
C VAL A 192 5.58 -2.20 -0.60
N LEU A 193 6.16 -3.41 -0.51
CA LEU A 193 7.40 -3.60 0.24
C LEU A 193 8.55 -2.77 -0.33
N PHE A 194 8.72 -2.77 -1.66
CA PHE A 194 9.74 -1.93 -2.31
C PHE A 194 9.45 -0.45 -2.09
N LEU A 195 8.20 -0.03 -2.18
CA LEU A 195 7.77 1.35 -2.01
C LEU A 195 8.11 1.89 -0.62
N ILE A 196 7.83 1.13 0.45
CA ILE A 196 8.02 1.58 1.84
C ILE A 196 9.49 1.50 2.29
N TYR A 197 10.20 0.42 1.93
CA TYR A 197 11.53 0.14 2.48
C TYR A 197 12.69 0.58 1.60
N PHE A 198 12.47 0.80 0.30
CA PHE A 198 13.50 1.29 -0.61
C PHE A 198 13.27 2.78 -0.92
N GLU A 199 14.29 3.59 -0.73
CA GLU A 199 14.29 5.03 -1.05
C GLU A 199 14.46 5.22 -2.57
N LEU A 200 13.47 4.81 -3.36
CA LEU A 200 13.47 5.02 -4.79
C LEU A 200 12.81 6.37 -5.12
N ASP A 201 13.29 7.00 -6.20
CA ASP A 201 12.64 8.21 -6.71
C ASP A 201 11.15 7.99 -6.96
N LEU A 202 10.30 8.93 -6.51
CA LEU A 202 8.84 8.88 -6.70
C LEU A 202 8.46 8.57 -8.15
N SER A 203 9.19 9.13 -9.12
CA SER A 203 8.94 8.91 -10.55
C SER A 203 9.06 7.44 -10.93
N LYS A 204 10.10 6.74 -10.46
CA LYS A 204 10.32 5.30 -10.74
C LYS A 204 9.25 4.44 -10.07
N LEU A 205 8.87 4.78 -8.84
CA LEU A 205 7.82 4.07 -8.09
C LEU A 205 6.47 4.19 -8.79
N VAL A 206 6.07 5.40 -9.20
CA VAL A 206 4.82 5.63 -9.92
C VAL A 206 4.79 4.87 -11.25
N VAL A 207 5.89 4.86 -12.00
CA VAL A 207 6.00 4.10 -13.26
C VAL A 207 5.84 2.61 -13.03
N PHE A 208 6.50 2.04 -12.01
CA PHE A 208 6.40 0.61 -11.70
C PHE A 208 4.97 0.23 -11.26
N GLY A 209 4.35 1.03 -10.39
CA GLY A 209 2.95 0.84 -10.01
C GLY A 209 1.99 0.96 -11.19
N ALA A 210 2.22 1.93 -12.08
CA ALA A 210 1.45 2.09 -13.30
C ALA A 210 1.55 0.87 -14.22
N ILE A 211 2.74 0.28 -14.39
CA ILE A 211 2.92 -0.93 -15.19
C ILE A 211 2.07 -2.08 -14.65
N ILE A 212 2.10 -2.35 -13.34
CA ILE A 212 1.30 -3.40 -12.69
C ILE A 212 -0.19 -3.12 -12.90
N PHE A 213 -0.62 -1.88 -12.70
CA PHE A 213 -2.00 -1.47 -12.87
C PHE A 213 -2.49 -1.64 -14.31
N PHE A 214 -1.76 -1.11 -15.30
CA PHE A 214 -2.13 -1.23 -16.71
C PHE A 214 -2.13 -2.68 -17.18
N PHE A 215 -1.17 -3.48 -16.74
CA PHE A 215 -1.14 -4.91 -17.06
C PHE A 215 -2.42 -5.61 -16.57
N THR A 216 -2.86 -5.34 -15.35
CA THR A 216 -4.11 -5.88 -14.80
C THR A 216 -5.31 -5.42 -15.62
N LYS A 217 -5.35 -4.15 -16.05
CA LYS A 217 -6.44 -3.62 -16.89
C LYS A 217 -6.47 -4.26 -18.28
N ILE A 218 -5.31 -4.54 -18.86
CA ILE A 218 -5.21 -5.24 -20.15
C ILE A 218 -5.75 -6.68 -20.02
N LEU A 219 -5.39 -7.40 -18.95
CA LEU A 219 -5.93 -8.74 -18.70
C LEU A 219 -7.46 -8.73 -18.53
N MET A 220 -7.97 -7.69 -17.88
CA MET A 220 -9.40 -7.52 -17.70
C MET A 220 -10.12 -7.26 -19.04
N LEU A 221 -9.55 -6.38 -19.87
CA LEU A 221 -10.06 -6.12 -21.22
C LEU A 221 -10.04 -7.38 -22.09
N TYR A 222 -8.94 -8.13 -22.05
CA TYR A 222 -8.82 -9.42 -22.76
C TYR A 222 -9.95 -10.38 -22.38
N LYS A 223 -10.23 -10.51 -21.07
CA LYS A 223 -11.31 -11.40 -20.61
C LYS A 223 -12.69 -10.91 -21.03
N TRP A 224 -12.92 -9.60 -21.04
CA TRP A 224 -14.14 -8.98 -21.53
C TRP A 224 -14.37 -9.30 -23.01
N ILE A 225 -13.38 -9.05 -23.84
CA ILE A 225 -13.46 -9.35 -25.27
C ILE A 225 -13.76 -10.84 -25.48
N LYS A 226 -13.06 -11.71 -24.79
CA LYS A 226 -13.21 -13.17 -24.91
C LYS A 226 -14.61 -13.66 -24.49
N LEU A 227 -15.25 -13.01 -23.52
CA LEU A 227 -16.53 -13.45 -22.96
C LEU A 227 -17.73 -12.87 -23.73
N PHE A 228 -17.63 -11.63 -24.20
CA PHE A 228 -18.78 -10.89 -24.74
C PHE A 228 -18.71 -10.60 -26.24
N SER A 229 -17.52 -10.68 -26.87
CA SER A 229 -17.39 -10.39 -28.30
C SER A 229 -17.84 -11.56 -29.16
N HIS A 230 -18.89 -11.34 -29.94
CA HIS A 230 -19.36 -12.28 -30.97
C HIS A 230 -19.08 -11.75 -32.38
N GLN A 231 -18.99 -10.41 -32.54
CA GLN A 231 -18.74 -9.73 -33.82
C GLN A 231 -17.75 -8.57 -33.62
N ILE A 232 -17.09 -8.12 -34.71
CA ILE A 232 -16.08 -7.04 -34.65
C ILE A 232 -16.68 -5.69 -34.19
N THR A 233 -17.93 -5.41 -34.59
CA THR A 233 -18.69 -4.22 -34.16
C THR A 233 -18.91 -4.18 -32.66
N ASP A 234 -19.10 -5.35 -32.03
CA ASP A 234 -19.32 -5.49 -30.61
C ASP A 234 -18.06 -5.15 -29.83
N VAL A 235 -16.88 -5.41 -30.41
CA VAL A 235 -15.57 -5.10 -29.78
C VAL A 235 -15.39 -3.59 -29.57
N PHE A 236 -15.77 -2.76 -30.55
CA PHE A 236 -15.64 -1.31 -30.42
C PHE A 236 -16.52 -0.75 -29.30
N LEU A 237 -17.78 -1.17 -29.29
CA LEU A 237 -18.75 -0.79 -28.24
C LEU A 237 -18.26 -1.25 -26.86
N LEU A 238 -17.68 -2.43 -26.80
CA LEU A 238 -17.16 -3.06 -25.59
C LEU A 238 -15.94 -2.32 -25.05
N ILE A 239 -15.02 -1.84 -25.90
CA ILE A 239 -13.90 -1.00 -25.50
C ILE A 239 -14.41 0.33 -24.92
N LEU A 240 -15.41 0.95 -25.51
CA LEU A 240 -16.01 2.19 -25.04
C LEU A 240 -16.66 2.02 -23.66
N TYR A 241 -17.40 0.92 -23.45
CA TYR A 241 -17.94 0.55 -22.13
C TYR A 241 -16.84 0.28 -21.12
N PHE A 242 -15.77 -0.41 -21.53
CA PHE A 242 -14.65 -0.68 -20.66
C PHE A 242 -13.97 0.63 -20.20
N CYS A 243 -13.74 1.57 -21.11
CA CYS A 243 -13.21 2.88 -20.76
C CYS A 243 -14.09 3.59 -19.72
N ALA A 244 -15.39 3.60 -19.92
CA ALA A 244 -16.33 4.23 -18.99
C ALA A 244 -16.37 3.52 -17.62
N LEU A 245 -16.40 2.19 -17.60
CA LEU A 245 -16.54 1.41 -16.37
C LEU A 245 -15.23 1.17 -15.61
N GLU A 246 -14.08 1.29 -16.27
CA GLU A 246 -12.79 1.04 -15.65
C GLU A 246 -12.01 2.32 -15.36
N ILE A 247 -11.97 3.27 -16.30
CA ILE A 247 -11.17 4.48 -16.16
C ILE A 247 -11.90 5.50 -15.31
N VAL A 248 -13.18 5.78 -15.57
CA VAL A 248 -13.93 6.81 -14.82
C VAL A 248 -13.98 6.52 -13.32
N PRO A 249 -14.31 5.30 -12.84
CA PRO A 249 -14.30 5.04 -11.40
C PRO A 249 -12.90 5.15 -10.75
N CYS A 250 -11.81 4.85 -11.49
CA CYS A 250 -10.45 5.08 -10.99
C CYS A 250 -10.16 6.57 -10.79
N LEU A 251 -10.56 7.42 -11.75
CA LEU A 251 -10.41 8.86 -11.63
C LEU A 251 -11.24 9.42 -10.47
N LEU A 252 -12.47 8.91 -10.30
CA LEU A 252 -13.34 9.28 -9.17
C LEU A 252 -12.73 8.86 -7.83
N LEU A 253 -12.12 7.69 -7.74
CA LEU A 253 -11.41 7.25 -6.53
C LEU A 253 -10.28 8.22 -6.17
N TYR A 254 -9.43 8.57 -7.15
CA TYR A 254 -8.34 9.53 -6.94
C TYR A 254 -8.87 10.89 -6.48
N GLN A 255 -9.89 11.41 -7.17
CA GLN A 255 -10.51 12.70 -6.82
C GLN A 255 -11.15 12.67 -5.43
N SER A 256 -11.81 11.57 -5.07
CA SER A 256 -12.39 11.38 -3.74
C SER A 256 -11.32 11.39 -2.66
N MET A 257 -10.19 10.72 -2.87
CA MET A 257 -9.06 10.75 -1.93
C MET A 257 -8.51 12.17 -1.75
N VAL A 258 -8.36 12.93 -2.85
CA VAL A 258 -7.91 14.33 -2.78
C VAL A 258 -8.91 15.20 -2.00
N GLN A 259 -10.22 15.02 -2.21
CA GLN A 259 -11.25 15.74 -1.47
C GLN A 259 -11.27 15.37 0.00
N ILE A 260 -11.16 14.08 0.33
CA ILE A 260 -11.08 13.61 1.71
C ILE A 260 -9.87 14.25 2.42
N ASN A 261 -8.71 14.32 1.77
CA ASN A 261 -7.53 14.98 2.32
C ASN A 261 -7.77 16.46 2.62
N ASN A 262 -8.44 17.18 1.72
CA ASN A 262 -8.79 18.58 1.93
C ASN A 262 -9.78 18.74 3.10
N LEU A 263 -10.78 17.86 3.19
CA LEU A 263 -11.75 17.88 4.31
C LEU A 263 -11.09 17.57 5.66
N LEU A 264 -10.17 16.61 5.69
CA LEU A 264 -9.42 16.27 6.89
C LEU A 264 -8.52 17.43 7.35
N LEU A 265 -7.85 18.12 6.42
CA LEU A 265 -7.06 19.33 6.75
C LEU A 265 -7.88 20.50 7.31
N ILE A 266 -9.17 20.58 6.97
CA ILE A 266 -10.06 21.62 7.51
C ILE A 266 -10.54 21.23 8.92
N LYS A 267 -10.70 19.93 9.18
CA LYS A 267 -11.26 19.41 10.42
C LYS A 267 -10.22 19.31 11.55
N PHE A 268 -8.97 19.01 11.19
CA PHE A 268 -7.83 18.89 12.10
C PHE A 268 -6.85 20.05 11.92
#